data_25998c603284881ff855c5dc1d15184c
#
_entry.id   25998c603284881ff855c5dc1d15184c
#
_cell.length_a   1.000
_cell.length_b   1.000
_cell.length_c   1.000
_cell.angle_alpha   90.00
_cell.angle_beta   90.00
_cell.angle_gamma   90.00
#
_symmetry.space_group_name_H-M   'P 1'
#
loop_
_entity.id
_entity.type
_entity.pdbx_description
1 polymer ?
#
loop_
_entity_poly.entity_id
_entity_poly.type
_entity_poly.pdbx_seq_one_letter_code
_entity_poly.pdbx_strand_id
1 'polypeptide(L)'
;MLKQAMDFKMESDSLHQLLQTLDEKILEQTTQFKGWTINDILQHLHFFNYAASLSLNDEKGLLELLADLRASQVRGETMLSFTNKQLKGIRGELLLELWQKFYNEMTGTFKNANPKTRVKWAGPDMSVLSSITARLMETWSHGQAVYDILGVVRRDRDYIRNIVILGNNTFGWAFHNRKKSAPRCKPFLRLVSPSKKIWEFNQPSEENFIEGAATEFCQVVSQTRNIQDTKLAVVGTTANKWMSIAQCFAGPPQTPPAPGTRFRGSTKTDQ
;
A
#
# COMPACT_ATOMS: atom_id res chain seq x y z
N MET A 1 -9.48 -12.06 -17.98
CA MET A 1 -9.16 -10.66 -17.57
C MET A 1 -8.83 -10.61 -16.08
N LEU A 2 -7.70 -10.02 -15.71
CA LEU A 2 -7.26 -9.92 -14.31
C LEU A 2 -8.05 -8.81 -13.59
N LYS A 3 -8.98 -9.21 -12.71
CA LYS A 3 -9.86 -8.27 -11.99
C LYS A 3 -9.07 -7.27 -11.13
N GLN A 4 -7.97 -7.70 -10.52
CA GLN A 4 -7.12 -6.87 -9.66
C GLN A 4 -6.54 -5.65 -10.38
N ALA A 5 -6.35 -5.72 -11.70
CA ALA A 5 -5.94 -4.55 -12.49
C ALA A 5 -7.06 -3.49 -12.54
N MET A 6 -8.33 -3.92 -12.62
CA MET A 6 -9.47 -3.00 -12.55
C MET A 6 -9.67 -2.44 -11.13
N ASP A 7 -9.44 -3.26 -10.10
CA ASP A 7 -9.49 -2.81 -8.70
C ASP A 7 -8.41 -1.76 -8.42
N PHE A 8 -7.18 -1.96 -8.95
CA PHE A 8 -6.10 -0.95 -8.91
C PHE A 8 -6.49 0.35 -9.63
N LYS A 9 -7.10 0.24 -10.82
CA LYS A 9 -7.58 1.41 -11.54
C LYS A 9 -8.63 2.17 -10.75
N MET A 10 -9.62 1.49 -10.18
CA MET A 10 -10.68 2.13 -9.40
C MET A 10 -10.13 2.87 -8.17
N GLU A 11 -9.11 2.33 -7.51
CA GLU A 11 -8.43 3.02 -6.41
C GLU A 11 -7.66 4.24 -6.92
N SER A 12 -6.92 4.08 -8.02
CA SER A 12 -6.17 5.19 -8.63
C SER A 12 -7.10 6.31 -9.11
N ASP A 13 -8.22 5.97 -9.74
CA ASP A 13 -9.25 6.95 -10.16
C ASP A 13 -9.81 7.71 -8.95
N SER A 14 -10.08 7.00 -7.83
CA SER A 14 -10.61 7.64 -6.62
C SER A 14 -9.61 8.63 -6.01
N LEU A 15 -8.33 8.29 -5.97
CA LEU A 15 -7.27 9.19 -5.51
C LEU A 15 -7.07 10.35 -6.50
N HIS A 16 -7.10 10.08 -7.81
CA HIS A 16 -6.98 11.11 -8.84
C HIS A 16 -8.12 12.13 -8.73
N GLN A 17 -9.37 11.67 -8.58
CA GLN A 17 -10.53 12.55 -8.39
C GLN A 17 -10.40 13.49 -7.19
N LEU A 18 -9.77 13.02 -6.11
CA LEU A 18 -9.48 13.86 -4.95
C LEU A 18 -8.39 14.88 -5.26
N LEU A 19 -7.32 14.46 -5.93
CA LEU A 19 -6.13 15.30 -6.18
C LEU A 19 -6.39 16.38 -7.25
N GLN A 20 -7.18 16.11 -8.29
CA GLN A 20 -7.41 17.04 -9.40
C GLN A 20 -8.15 18.32 -9.00
N THR A 21 -8.75 18.35 -7.81
CA THR A 21 -9.46 19.51 -7.27
C THR A 21 -8.55 20.41 -6.41
N LEU A 22 -7.29 20.02 -6.20
CA LEU A 22 -6.35 20.70 -5.31
C LEU A 22 -5.46 21.65 -6.10
N ASP A 23 -5.18 22.81 -5.51
CA ASP A 23 -4.17 23.71 -6.04
C ASP A 23 -2.74 23.21 -5.71
N GLU A 24 -1.74 23.76 -6.41
CA GLU A 24 -0.32 23.36 -6.23
C GLU A 24 0.19 23.58 -4.80
N LYS A 25 -0.32 24.60 -4.11
CA LYS A 25 0.06 24.89 -2.72
C LYS A 25 -0.40 23.79 -1.77
N ILE A 26 -1.58 23.21 -2.01
CA ILE A 26 -2.09 22.09 -1.23
C ILE A 26 -1.28 20.82 -1.53
N LEU A 27 -0.88 20.60 -2.78
CA LEU A 27 -0.04 19.46 -3.16
C LEU A 27 1.33 19.45 -2.46
N GLU A 28 1.83 20.61 -2.01
CA GLU A 28 3.06 20.73 -1.22
C GLU A 28 2.82 20.64 0.30
N GLN A 29 1.59 20.41 0.76
CA GLN A 29 1.36 20.20 2.19
C GLN A 29 1.98 18.89 2.67
N THR A 30 2.65 18.97 3.82
CA THR A 30 3.29 17.85 4.47
C THR A 30 2.28 16.96 5.17
N THR A 31 2.24 15.68 4.82
CA THR A 31 1.37 14.68 5.43
C THR A 31 1.99 14.10 6.71
N GLN A 32 1.20 13.38 7.50
CA GLN A 32 1.69 12.63 8.66
C GLN A 32 2.51 11.39 8.26
N PHE A 33 2.53 11.01 6.98
CA PHE A 33 3.32 9.90 6.49
C PHE A 33 4.79 10.33 6.27
N LYS A 34 5.65 10.07 7.24
CA LYS A 34 7.11 10.32 7.17
C LYS A 34 7.49 11.76 6.81
N GLY A 35 6.58 12.72 6.96
CA GLY A 35 6.80 14.10 6.55
C GLY A 35 6.81 14.31 5.02
N TRP A 36 6.28 13.37 4.25
CA TRP A 36 6.17 13.50 2.80
C TRP A 36 5.04 14.47 2.43
N THR A 37 5.28 15.27 1.40
CA THR A 37 4.21 16.06 0.79
C THR A 37 3.28 15.18 -0.03
N ILE A 38 2.12 15.73 -0.45
CA ILE A 38 1.23 15.02 -1.38
C ILE A 38 1.96 14.77 -2.71
N ASN A 39 2.75 15.73 -3.19
CA ASN A 39 3.58 15.56 -4.38
C ASN A 39 4.61 14.42 -4.23
N ASP A 40 5.25 14.28 -3.08
CA ASP A 40 6.20 13.20 -2.82
C ASP A 40 5.52 11.83 -2.87
N ILE A 41 4.30 11.74 -2.32
CA ILE A 41 3.46 10.54 -2.41
C ILE A 41 3.14 10.22 -3.87
N LEU A 42 2.74 11.20 -4.65
CA LEU A 42 2.40 11.03 -6.06
C LEU A 42 3.61 10.61 -6.90
N GLN A 43 4.79 11.22 -6.67
CA GLN A 43 6.05 10.80 -7.30
C GLN A 43 6.36 9.33 -6.97
N HIS A 44 6.23 8.94 -5.69
CA HIS A 44 6.45 7.55 -5.26
C HIS A 44 5.50 6.58 -5.97
N LEU A 45 4.21 6.89 -6.03
CA LEU A 45 3.23 6.04 -6.70
C LEU A 45 3.52 5.91 -8.20
N HIS A 46 3.84 7.03 -8.87
CA HIS A 46 4.16 7.03 -10.30
C HIS A 46 5.42 6.22 -10.61
N PHE A 47 6.50 6.46 -9.86
CA PHE A 47 7.77 5.76 -10.03
C PHE A 47 7.62 4.25 -9.85
N PHE A 48 6.93 3.79 -8.80
CA PHE A 48 6.76 2.35 -8.57
C PHE A 48 5.73 1.70 -9.47
N ASN A 49 4.80 2.45 -10.05
CA ASN A 49 3.98 1.96 -11.16
C ASN A 49 4.86 1.70 -12.40
N TYR A 50 5.79 2.61 -12.71
CA TYR A 50 6.77 2.42 -13.78
C TYR A 50 7.64 1.18 -13.53
N ALA A 51 8.21 1.03 -12.34
CA ALA A 51 8.97 -0.18 -11.97
C ALA A 51 8.14 -1.47 -12.12
N ALA A 52 6.86 -1.46 -11.73
CA ALA A 52 5.98 -2.61 -11.90
C ALA A 52 5.66 -2.90 -13.37
N SER A 53 5.54 -1.88 -14.21
CA SER A 53 5.40 -2.05 -15.65
C SER A 53 6.67 -2.67 -16.27
N LEU A 54 7.85 -2.21 -15.88
CA LEU A 54 9.12 -2.83 -16.30
C LEU A 54 9.19 -4.31 -15.88
N SER A 55 8.76 -4.65 -14.66
CA SER A 55 8.78 -6.04 -14.18
C SER A 55 8.01 -7.01 -15.08
N LEU A 56 7.01 -6.52 -15.80
CA LEU A 56 6.19 -7.31 -16.70
C LEU A 56 6.70 -7.29 -18.15
N ASN A 57 7.26 -6.16 -18.60
CA ASN A 57 7.51 -5.91 -20.02
C ASN A 57 9.00 -5.80 -20.37
N ASP A 58 9.87 -5.48 -19.39
CA ASP A 58 11.31 -5.27 -19.56
C ASP A 58 12.08 -5.60 -18.28
N GLU A 59 12.28 -6.90 -18.04
CA GLU A 59 13.01 -7.37 -16.86
C GLU A 59 14.40 -6.74 -16.73
N LYS A 60 15.11 -6.57 -17.85
CA LYS A 60 16.45 -5.98 -17.85
C LYS A 60 16.42 -4.53 -17.38
N GLY A 61 15.52 -3.72 -17.92
CA GLY A 61 15.33 -2.33 -17.49
C GLY A 61 14.94 -2.23 -16.01
N LEU A 62 14.12 -3.16 -15.50
CA LEU A 62 13.84 -3.22 -14.07
C LEU A 62 15.11 -3.48 -13.25
N LEU A 63 15.90 -4.47 -13.63
CA LEU A 63 17.11 -4.84 -12.87
C LEU A 63 18.14 -3.70 -12.84
N GLU A 64 18.29 -2.96 -13.94
CA GLU A 64 19.12 -1.76 -14.02
C GLU A 64 18.59 -0.67 -13.08
N LEU A 65 17.28 -0.38 -13.12
CA LEU A 65 16.64 0.60 -12.24
C LEU A 65 16.82 0.25 -10.75
N LEU A 66 16.66 -1.03 -10.38
CA LEU A 66 16.88 -1.50 -9.01
C LEU A 66 18.34 -1.48 -8.58
N ALA A 67 19.27 -1.68 -9.51
CA ALA A 67 20.70 -1.52 -9.24
C ALA A 67 21.06 -0.06 -8.94
N ASP A 68 20.53 0.87 -9.73
CA ASP A 68 20.71 2.31 -9.52
C ASP A 68 20.12 2.77 -8.18
N LEU A 69 18.93 2.28 -7.85
CA LEU A 69 18.30 2.56 -6.55
C LEU A 69 19.17 2.06 -5.38
N ARG A 70 19.70 0.84 -5.47
CA ARG A 70 20.61 0.30 -4.44
C ARG A 70 21.88 1.10 -4.33
N ALA A 71 22.48 1.46 -5.47
CA ALA A 71 23.70 2.30 -5.50
C ALA A 71 23.44 3.68 -4.86
N SER A 72 22.27 4.28 -5.11
CA SER A 72 21.91 5.57 -4.50
C SER A 72 21.76 5.44 -2.97
N GLN A 73 21.15 4.36 -2.49
CA GLN A 73 21.01 4.08 -1.05
C GLN A 73 22.37 3.88 -0.36
N VAL A 74 23.31 3.18 -1.03
CA VAL A 74 24.69 3.04 -0.53
C VAL A 74 25.38 4.39 -0.39
N ARG A 75 25.10 5.34 -1.28
CA ARG A 75 25.58 6.73 -1.18
C ARG A 75 24.85 7.58 -0.13
N GLY A 76 23.88 7.00 0.59
CA GLY A 76 23.09 7.71 1.62
C GLY A 76 21.94 8.55 1.04
N GLU A 77 21.59 8.40 -0.22
CA GLU A 77 20.44 9.09 -0.80
C GLU A 77 19.12 8.51 -0.27
N THR A 78 18.16 9.39 -0.03
CA THR A 78 16.82 8.95 0.35
C THR A 78 16.02 8.47 -0.86
N MET A 79 14.98 7.66 -0.61
CA MET A 79 14.03 7.24 -1.65
C MET A 79 13.42 8.45 -2.38
N LEU A 80 13.04 9.50 -1.65
CA LEU A 80 12.47 10.72 -2.24
C LEU A 80 13.47 11.42 -3.16
N SER A 81 14.73 11.58 -2.73
CA SER A 81 15.76 12.20 -3.56
C SER A 81 15.97 11.40 -4.84
N PHE A 82 16.06 10.08 -4.73
CA PHE A 82 16.22 9.21 -5.90
C PHE A 82 15.02 9.33 -6.85
N THR A 83 13.80 9.19 -6.33
CA THR A 83 12.57 9.27 -7.13
C THR A 83 12.44 10.62 -7.83
N ASN A 84 12.71 11.72 -7.12
CA ASN A 84 12.67 13.06 -7.69
C ASN A 84 13.67 13.24 -8.83
N LYS A 85 14.89 12.71 -8.69
CA LYS A 85 15.91 12.71 -9.79
C LYS A 85 15.43 11.92 -11.00
N GLN A 86 14.89 10.70 -10.78
CA GLN A 86 14.36 9.85 -11.86
C GLN A 86 13.21 10.52 -12.62
N LEU A 87 12.37 11.27 -11.93
CA LEU A 87 11.25 12.04 -12.49
C LEU A 87 11.66 13.46 -12.90
N LYS A 88 12.96 13.80 -12.88
CA LYS A 88 13.51 15.11 -13.30
C LYS A 88 12.82 16.29 -12.59
N GLY A 89 12.43 16.11 -11.34
CA GLY A 89 11.77 17.14 -10.55
C GLY A 89 10.32 17.44 -10.94
N ILE A 90 9.68 16.62 -11.77
CA ILE A 90 8.27 16.83 -12.17
C ILE A 90 7.36 16.70 -10.95
N ARG A 91 6.50 17.70 -10.74
CA ARG A 91 5.54 17.84 -9.61
C ARG A 91 4.25 18.48 -10.10
N GLY A 92 3.28 18.65 -9.21
CA GLY A 92 2.05 19.39 -9.47
C GLY A 92 1.14 18.75 -10.51
N GLU A 93 0.43 19.59 -11.26
CA GLU A 93 -0.54 19.18 -12.26
C GLU A 93 0.06 18.25 -13.33
N LEU A 94 1.25 18.59 -13.84
CA LEU A 94 1.93 17.77 -14.83
C LEU A 94 2.21 16.35 -14.31
N LEU A 95 2.64 16.20 -13.04
CA LEU A 95 2.85 14.91 -12.44
C LEU A 95 1.53 14.13 -12.31
N LEU A 96 0.45 14.81 -11.93
CA LEU A 96 -0.87 14.21 -11.80
C LEU A 96 -1.39 13.66 -13.14
N GLU A 97 -1.22 14.42 -14.22
CA GLU A 97 -1.58 14.01 -15.58
C GLU A 97 -0.75 12.79 -16.03
N LEU A 98 0.56 12.85 -15.84
CA LEU A 98 1.46 11.73 -16.18
C LEU A 98 1.13 10.47 -15.40
N TRP A 99 0.82 10.60 -14.10
CA TRP A 99 0.41 9.49 -13.27
C TRP A 99 -0.91 8.90 -13.74
N GLN A 100 -1.90 9.76 -14.07
CA GLN A 100 -3.20 9.32 -14.59
C GLN A 100 -3.05 8.54 -15.90
N LYS A 101 -2.35 9.11 -16.86
CA LYS A 101 -2.08 8.44 -18.14
C LYS A 101 -1.42 7.08 -17.92
N PHE A 102 -0.38 7.06 -17.09
CA PHE A 102 0.42 5.86 -16.88
C PHE A 102 -0.34 4.73 -16.17
N TYR A 103 -1.11 5.02 -15.11
CA TYR A 103 -1.86 3.95 -14.45
C TYR A 103 -2.98 3.38 -15.33
N ASN A 104 -3.54 4.16 -16.26
CA ASN A 104 -4.49 3.67 -17.25
C ASN A 104 -3.82 2.71 -18.24
N GLU A 105 -2.67 3.07 -18.79
CA GLU A 105 -1.87 2.23 -19.70
C GLU A 105 -1.46 0.92 -19.00
N MET A 106 -0.92 1.03 -17.80
CA MET A 106 -0.54 -0.10 -16.96
C MET A 106 -1.72 -1.03 -16.66
N THR A 107 -2.89 -0.47 -16.38
CA THR A 107 -4.12 -1.26 -16.17
C THR A 107 -4.43 -2.10 -17.39
N GLY A 108 -4.35 -1.52 -18.60
CA GLY A 108 -4.59 -2.23 -19.85
C GLY A 108 -3.63 -3.40 -20.04
N THR A 109 -2.36 -3.20 -19.75
CA THR A 109 -1.33 -4.24 -19.85
C THR A 109 -1.55 -5.37 -18.83
N PHE A 110 -1.71 -5.03 -17.55
CA PHE A 110 -1.90 -6.02 -16.49
C PHE A 110 -3.22 -6.78 -16.60
N LYS A 111 -4.29 -6.14 -17.08
CA LYS A 111 -5.60 -6.76 -17.27
C LYS A 111 -5.54 -8.00 -18.16
N ASN A 112 -4.67 -8.00 -19.16
CA ASN A 112 -4.53 -9.05 -20.15
C ASN A 112 -3.36 -10.02 -19.86
N ALA A 113 -2.54 -9.74 -18.86
CA ALA A 113 -1.39 -10.56 -18.51
C ALA A 113 -1.82 -11.88 -17.84
N ASN A 114 -0.98 -12.91 -17.96
CA ASN A 114 -1.18 -14.17 -17.23
C ASN A 114 -0.92 -13.96 -15.73
N PRO A 115 -1.92 -14.16 -14.86
CA PRO A 115 -1.79 -13.89 -13.41
C PRO A 115 -0.73 -14.73 -12.72
N LYS A 116 -0.34 -15.88 -13.27
CA LYS A 116 0.63 -16.82 -12.69
C LYS A 116 2.07 -16.56 -13.15
N THR A 117 2.28 -15.76 -14.19
CA THR A 117 3.64 -15.40 -14.65
C THR A 117 4.42 -14.80 -13.50
N ARG A 118 5.67 -15.28 -13.31
CA ARG A 118 6.58 -14.76 -12.30
C ARG A 118 7.32 -13.54 -12.85
N VAL A 119 7.42 -12.51 -12.05
CA VAL A 119 8.11 -11.25 -12.36
C VAL A 119 9.10 -10.91 -11.26
N LYS A 120 10.22 -10.28 -11.64
CA LYS A 120 11.22 -9.77 -10.71
C LYS A 120 10.69 -8.58 -9.91
N TRP A 121 11.22 -8.39 -8.70
CA TRP A 121 10.92 -7.25 -7.87
C TRP A 121 12.11 -6.87 -6.96
N ALA A 122 11.99 -5.75 -6.25
CA ALA A 122 12.96 -5.28 -5.25
C ALA A 122 13.08 -6.19 -4.01
N GLY A 123 12.20 -7.16 -3.88
CA GLY A 123 12.17 -8.23 -2.86
C GLY A 123 12.10 -9.60 -3.54
N PRO A 124 11.40 -10.57 -2.94
CA PRO A 124 11.16 -11.86 -3.58
C PRO A 124 10.38 -11.71 -4.88
N ASP A 125 10.70 -12.56 -5.87
CA ASP A 125 9.93 -12.67 -7.10
C ASP A 125 8.46 -12.95 -6.79
N MET A 126 7.56 -12.30 -7.52
CA MET A 126 6.13 -12.45 -7.28
C MET A 126 5.36 -12.80 -8.56
N SER A 127 4.11 -13.22 -8.43
CA SER A 127 3.24 -13.38 -9.60
C SER A 127 2.74 -12.02 -10.09
N VAL A 128 2.34 -11.93 -11.36
CA VAL A 128 1.68 -10.75 -11.93
C VAL A 128 0.46 -10.35 -11.09
N LEU A 129 -0.32 -11.34 -10.63
CA LEU A 129 -1.43 -11.10 -9.71
C LEU A 129 -0.97 -10.39 -8.43
N SER A 130 0.11 -10.87 -7.81
CA SER A 130 0.66 -10.26 -6.59
C SER A 130 1.23 -8.88 -6.86
N SER A 131 1.88 -8.67 -8.01
CA SER A 131 2.45 -7.38 -8.41
C SER A 131 1.38 -6.30 -8.51
N ILE A 132 0.30 -6.54 -9.26
CA ILE A 132 -0.78 -5.53 -9.39
C ILE A 132 -1.56 -5.35 -8.06
N THR A 133 -1.69 -6.41 -7.26
CA THR A 133 -2.29 -6.31 -5.92
C THR A 133 -1.43 -5.45 -5.00
N ALA A 134 -0.11 -5.55 -5.08
CA ALA A 134 0.80 -4.69 -4.35
C ALA A 134 0.67 -3.22 -4.79
N ARG A 135 0.50 -2.95 -6.09
CA ARG A 135 0.24 -1.58 -6.57
C ARG A 135 -1.09 -1.01 -6.05
N LEU A 136 -2.15 -1.83 -6.03
CA LEU A 136 -3.41 -1.45 -5.39
C LEU A 136 -3.19 -1.10 -3.91
N MET A 137 -2.51 -1.94 -3.17
CA MET A 137 -2.21 -1.72 -1.74
C MET A 137 -1.39 -0.44 -1.53
N GLU A 138 -0.37 -0.20 -2.33
CA GLU A 138 0.47 1.00 -2.24
C GLU A 138 -0.34 2.28 -2.54
N THR A 139 -1.16 2.28 -3.60
CA THR A 139 -2.02 3.41 -3.92
C THR A 139 -3.01 3.68 -2.79
N TRP A 140 -3.62 2.63 -2.25
CA TRP A 140 -4.57 2.71 -1.15
C TRP A 140 -3.89 3.23 0.14
N SER A 141 -2.75 2.68 0.51
CA SER A 141 -2.09 3.01 1.77
C SER A 141 -1.48 4.42 1.76
N HIS A 142 -0.81 4.81 0.68
CA HIS A 142 -0.27 6.17 0.54
C HIS A 142 -1.38 7.20 0.34
N GLY A 143 -2.44 6.85 -0.40
CA GLY A 143 -3.64 7.66 -0.53
C GLY A 143 -4.28 7.98 0.83
N GLN A 144 -4.22 7.06 1.82
CA GLN A 144 -4.77 7.31 3.15
C GLN A 144 -4.15 8.57 3.80
N ALA A 145 -2.85 8.80 3.63
CA ALA A 145 -2.20 10.00 4.16
C ALA A 145 -2.73 11.30 3.50
N VAL A 146 -3.13 11.22 2.24
CA VAL A 146 -3.75 12.34 1.51
C VAL A 146 -5.16 12.60 2.05
N TYR A 147 -6.00 11.55 2.18
CA TYR A 147 -7.32 11.68 2.79
C TYR A 147 -7.25 12.26 4.20
N ASP A 148 -6.25 11.83 4.99
CA ASP A 148 -6.07 12.29 6.36
C ASP A 148 -5.74 13.77 6.44
N ILE A 149 -4.76 14.26 5.67
CA ILE A 149 -4.37 15.68 5.73
C ILE A 149 -5.47 16.62 5.21
N LEU A 150 -6.28 16.14 4.26
CA LEU A 150 -7.41 16.90 3.72
C LEU A 150 -8.67 16.81 4.62
N GLY A 151 -8.65 16.01 5.68
CA GLY A 151 -9.80 15.79 6.54
C GLY A 151 -10.96 15.01 5.87
N VAL A 152 -10.73 14.43 4.70
CA VAL A 152 -11.77 13.75 3.91
C VAL A 152 -12.00 12.32 4.41
N VAL A 153 -13.25 11.94 4.61
CA VAL A 153 -13.62 10.56 4.95
C VAL A 153 -13.50 9.68 3.71
N ARG A 154 -12.59 8.70 3.76
CA ARG A 154 -12.43 7.73 2.71
C ARG A 154 -13.61 6.76 2.67
N ARG A 155 -14.13 6.50 1.49
CA ARG A 155 -15.18 5.50 1.25
C ARG A 155 -14.57 4.26 0.60
N ASP A 156 -14.20 3.28 1.41
CA ASP A 156 -13.66 2.02 0.92
C ASP A 156 -14.72 1.20 0.18
N ARG A 157 -14.25 0.34 -0.73
CA ARG A 157 -15.05 -0.62 -1.48
C ARG A 157 -14.50 -2.03 -1.28
N ASP A 158 -15.29 -3.05 -1.62
CA ASP A 158 -14.95 -4.46 -1.39
C ASP A 158 -13.68 -4.94 -2.12
N TYR A 159 -13.09 -4.15 -3.02
CA TYR A 159 -11.80 -4.49 -3.62
C TYR A 159 -10.63 -4.47 -2.60
N ILE A 160 -10.78 -3.83 -1.43
CA ILE A 160 -9.79 -3.94 -0.34
C ILE A 160 -9.63 -5.37 0.16
N ARG A 161 -10.53 -6.30 -0.21
CA ARG A 161 -10.35 -7.74 0.02
C ARG A 161 -9.00 -8.24 -0.54
N ASN A 162 -8.53 -7.64 -1.63
CA ASN A 162 -7.20 -7.95 -2.17
C ASN A 162 -6.08 -7.58 -1.20
N ILE A 163 -6.23 -6.46 -0.45
CA ILE A 163 -5.27 -6.03 0.57
C ILE A 163 -5.34 -6.96 1.79
N VAL A 164 -6.55 -7.38 2.19
CA VAL A 164 -6.72 -8.39 3.25
C VAL A 164 -5.99 -9.68 2.88
N ILE A 165 -6.18 -10.18 1.65
CA ILE A 165 -5.51 -11.38 1.16
C ILE A 165 -3.98 -11.18 1.13
N LEU A 166 -3.51 -10.03 0.67
CA LEU A 166 -2.08 -9.70 0.66
C LEU A 166 -1.52 -9.71 2.10
N GLY A 167 -2.18 -9.03 3.04
CA GLY A 167 -1.81 -9.02 4.46
C GLY A 167 -1.75 -10.42 5.04
N ASN A 168 -2.76 -11.25 4.80
CA ASN A 168 -2.81 -12.63 5.26
C ASN A 168 -1.69 -13.49 4.64
N ASN A 169 -1.38 -13.30 3.34
CA ASN A 169 -0.33 -14.05 2.67
C ASN A 169 1.08 -13.64 3.13
N THR A 170 1.25 -12.40 3.56
CA THR A 170 2.52 -11.86 4.08
C THR A 170 2.71 -12.07 5.59
N PHE A 171 1.83 -12.84 6.25
CA PHE A 171 2.00 -13.23 7.65
C PHE A 171 3.41 -13.77 7.94
N GLY A 172 3.84 -14.80 7.21
CA GLY A 172 5.19 -15.37 7.35
C GLY A 172 6.30 -14.37 7.06
N TRP A 173 6.10 -13.51 6.06
CA TRP A 173 7.05 -12.44 5.71
C TRP A 173 7.28 -11.46 6.87
N ALA A 174 6.22 -11.05 7.58
CA ALA A 174 6.33 -10.13 8.71
C ALA A 174 7.27 -10.63 9.82
N PHE A 175 7.33 -11.95 10.04
CA PHE A 175 8.26 -12.58 10.97
C PHE A 175 9.64 -12.78 10.34
N HIS A 176 9.70 -13.38 9.16
CA HIS A 176 10.97 -13.71 8.47
C HIS A 176 11.81 -12.45 8.23
N ASN A 177 11.20 -11.37 7.79
CA ASN A 177 11.85 -10.08 7.56
C ASN A 177 12.52 -9.52 8.84
N ARG A 178 12.05 -9.96 10.03
CA ARG A 178 12.62 -9.63 11.35
C ARG A 178 13.49 -10.73 11.92
N LYS A 179 13.94 -11.66 11.09
CA LYS A 179 14.76 -12.82 11.48
C LYS A 179 14.11 -13.67 12.58
N LYS A 180 12.78 -13.81 12.52
CA LYS A 180 11.98 -14.61 13.45
C LYS A 180 11.26 -15.73 12.70
N SER A 181 11.10 -16.88 13.36
CA SER A 181 10.26 -17.95 12.85
C SER A 181 8.79 -17.57 12.97
N ALA A 182 8.04 -17.75 11.89
CA ALA A 182 6.61 -17.55 11.92
C ALA A 182 5.92 -18.71 12.68
N PRO A 183 4.90 -18.44 13.49
CA PRO A 183 4.06 -19.49 14.07
C PRO A 183 3.43 -20.38 12.98
N ARG A 184 3.19 -21.65 13.31
CA ARG A 184 2.63 -22.62 12.35
C ARG A 184 1.21 -22.26 11.92
N CYS A 185 0.40 -21.78 12.86
CA CYS A 185 -1.01 -21.45 12.62
C CYS A 185 -1.19 -19.94 12.55
N LYS A 186 -1.82 -19.49 11.46
CA LYS A 186 -2.26 -18.10 11.34
C LYS A 186 -3.50 -17.87 12.21
N PRO A 187 -3.68 -16.66 12.76
CA PRO A 187 -4.92 -16.30 13.43
C PRO A 187 -6.14 -16.45 12.48
N PHE A 188 -7.28 -16.85 13.04
CA PHE A 188 -8.55 -16.75 12.33
C PHE A 188 -8.88 -15.27 12.08
N LEU A 189 -9.27 -14.93 10.88
CA LEU A 189 -9.72 -13.58 10.55
C LEU A 189 -11.22 -13.61 10.31
N ARG A 190 -11.97 -12.76 11.01
CA ARG A 190 -13.41 -12.52 10.80
C ARG A 190 -13.66 -11.04 10.62
N LEU A 191 -13.70 -10.60 9.35
CA LEU A 191 -13.65 -9.19 9.00
C LEU A 191 -14.95 -8.72 8.35
N VAL A 192 -15.46 -7.57 8.81
CA VAL A 192 -16.63 -6.92 8.22
C VAL A 192 -16.17 -6.06 7.03
N SER A 193 -16.65 -6.41 5.84
CA SER A 193 -16.32 -5.70 4.59
C SER A 193 -16.97 -4.31 4.52
N PRO A 194 -16.53 -3.43 3.59
CA PRO A 194 -17.23 -2.16 3.33
C PRO A 194 -18.71 -2.34 2.97
N SER A 195 -19.07 -3.40 2.25
CA SER A 195 -20.48 -3.75 1.95
C SER A 195 -21.21 -4.50 3.07
N LYS A 196 -20.62 -4.57 4.29
CA LYS A 196 -21.17 -5.24 5.47
C LYS A 196 -21.27 -6.77 5.39
N LYS A 197 -20.59 -7.38 4.44
CA LYS A 197 -20.43 -8.85 4.37
C LYS A 197 -19.34 -9.29 5.32
N ILE A 198 -19.47 -10.50 5.85
CA ILE A 198 -18.42 -11.13 6.65
C ILE A 198 -17.44 -11.85 5.71
N TRP A 199 -16.14 -11.56 5.90
CA TRP A 199 -15.06 -12.28 5.25
C TRP A 199 -14.29 -13.08 6.28
N GLU A 200 -14.17 -14.36 6.05
CA GLU A 200 -13.44 -15.27 6.93
C GLU A 200 -12.25 -15.86 6.20
N PHE A 201 -11.12 -15.97 6.92
CA PHE A 201 -9.87 -16.55 6.43
C PHE A 201 -9.22 -17.38 7.53
N ASN A 202 -8.49 -18.39 7.13
CA ASN A 202 -7.80 -19.37 7.97
C ASN A 202 -8.79 -20.27 8.73
N GLN A 203 -8.27 -21.15 9.58
CA GLN A 203 -9.12 -22.07 10.38
C GLN A 203 -9.77 -21.29 11.54
N PRO A 204 -11.05 -21.49 11.81
CA PRO A 204 -11.72 -20.91 12.98
C PRO A 204 -11.00 -21.22 14.28
N SER A 205 -10.89 -20.24 15.16
CA SER A 205 -10.26 -20.36 16.47
C SER A 205 -10.84 -19.31 17.41
N GLU A 206 -11.22 -19.71 18.61
CA GLU A 206 -11.65 -18.81 19.68
C GLU A 206 -10.48 -18.27 20.52
N GLU A 207 -9.31 -18.93 20.43
CA GLU A 207 -8.12 -18.60 21.21
C GLU A 207 -7.10 -17.74 20.43
N ASN A 208 -7.23 -17.66 19.09
CA ASN A 208 -6.28 -16.96 18.25
C ASN A 208 -6.99 -16.37 17.02
N PHE A 209 -7.54 -15.18 17.16
CA PHE A 209 -8.30 -14.53 16.10
C PHE A 209 -8.11 -13.02 16.04
N ILE A 210 -8.54 -12.43 14.92
CA ILE A 210 -8.63 -10.99 14.67
C ILE A 210 -10.03 -10.74 14.08
N GLU A 211 -10.82 -9.90 14.76
CA GLU A 211 -12.18 -9.56 14.35
C GLU A 211 -12.37 -8.03 14.30
N GLY A 212 -13.15 -7.55 13.32
CA GLY A 212 -13.50 -6.14 13.19
C GLY A 212 -13.62 -5.68 11.74
N ALA A 213 -13.43 -4.38 11.49
CA ALA A 213 -13.53 -3.83 10.15
C ALA A 213 -12.37 -4.25 9.25
N ALA A 214 -12.68 -4.71 8.04
CA ALA A 214 -11.65 -5.06 7.04
C ALA A 214 -10.75 -3.87 6.69
N THR A 215 -11.29 -2.65 6.66
CA THR A 215 -10.51 -1.42 6.48
C THR A 215 -9.43 -1.27 7.56
N GLU A 216 -9.77 -1.46 8.83
CA GLU A 216 -8.80 -1.35 9.93
C GLU A 216 -7.72 -2.43 9.84
N PHE A 217 -8.08 -3.67 9.48
CA PHE A 217 -7.09 -4.71 9.22
C PHE A 217 -6.14 -4.31 8.09
N CYS A 218 -6.65 -3.78 6.98
CA CYS A 218 -5.83 -3.26 5.88
C CYS A 218 -4.90 -2.14 6.36
N GLN A 219 -5.39 -1.24 7.22
CA GLN A 219 -4.61 -0.13 7.78
C GLN A 219 -3.45 -0.63 8.65
N VAL A 220 -3.66 -1.68 9.44
CA VAL A 220 -2.60 -2.24 10.29
C VAL A 220 -1.55 -2.97 9.45
N VAL A 221 -1.95 -3.84 8.50
CA VAL A 221 -0.98 -4.62 7.72
C VAL A 221 -0.19 -3.77 6.74
N SER A 222 -0.72 -2.63 6.29
CA SER A 222 -0.03 -1.63 5.47
C SER A 222 0.67 -0.54 6.28
N GLN A 223 0.57 -0.58 7.61
CA GLN A 223 1.16 0.40 8.55
C GLN A 223 0.69 1.85 8.32
N THR A 224 -0.54 2.04 7.87
CA THR A 224 -1.17 3.37 7.83
C THR A 224 -1.75 3.77 9.19
N ARG A 225 -2.02 2.80 10.07
CA ARG A 225 -2.40 2.99 11.48
C ARG A 225 -1.65 2.04 12.39
N ASN A 226 -1.47 2.42 13.65
CA ASN A 226 -1.09 1.48 14.70
C ASN A 226 -2.29 0.61 15.06
N ILE A 227 -2.05 -0.63 15.51
CA ILE A 227 -3.14 -1.51 15.99
C ILE A 227 -3.93 -0.87 17.14
N GLN A 228 -3.28 -0.07 17.99
CA GLN A 228 -3.91 0.63 19.11
C GLN A 228 -4.83 1.78 18.69
N ASP A 229 -4.72 2.23 17.43
CA ASP A 229 -5.59 3.26 16.84
C ASP A 229 -6.81 2.64 16.11
N THR A 230 -7.04 1.34 16.27
CA THR A 230 -8.14 0.60 15.63
C THR A 230 -9.09 -0.02 16.68
N LYS A 231 -10.25 -0.44 16.23
CA LYS A 231 -11.24 -1.17 17.03
C LYS A 231 -11.18 -2.68 16.80
N LEU A 232 -10.10 -3.19 16.19
CA LEU A 232 -9.94 -4.63 15.99
C LEU A 232 -9.84 -5.37 17.31
N ALA A 233 -10.67 -6.38 17.51
CA ALA A 233 -10.48 -7.35 18.58
C ALA A 233 -9.36 -8.32 18.18
N VAL A 234 -8.29 -8.38 18.97
CA VAL A 234 -7.13 -9.21 18.73
C VAL A 234 -6.91 -10.12 19.93
N VAL A 235 -7.12 -11.41 19.73
CA VAL A 235 -7.05 -12.42 20.80
C VAL A 235 -5.96 -13.45 20.46
N GLY A 236 -5.20 -13.84 21.47
CA GLY A 236 -4.12 -14.83 21.37
C GLY A 236 -2.76 -14.24 21.08
N THR A 237 -1.73 -14.96 21.53
CA THR A 237 -0.34 -14.52 21.46
C THR A 237 0.14 -14.31 20.03
N THR A 238 -0.25 -15.21 19.11
CA THR A 238 0.14 -15.11 17.69
C THR A 238 -0.50 -13.91 17.02
N ALA A 239 -1.81 -13.68 17.24
CA ALA A 239 -2.53 -12.54 16.67
C ALA A 239 -1.95 -11.21 17.16
N ASN A 240 -1.76 -11.07 18.48
CA ASN A 240 -1.15 -9.88 19.08
C ASN A 240 0.25 -9.63 18.54
N LYS A 241 1.09 -10.69 18.47
CA LYS A 241 2.44 -10.54 17.92
C LYS A 241 2.42 -10.14 16.46
N TRP A 242 1.56 -10.75 15.65
CA TRP A 242 1.44 -10.38 14.25
C TRP A 242 1.01 -8.93 14.07
N MET A 243 -0.05 -8.48 14.74
CA MET A 243 -0.55 -7.09 14.61
C MET A 243 0.48 -6.05 15.07
N SER A 244 1.35 -6.40 16.01
CA SER A 244 2.43 -5.50 16.46
C SER A 244 3.60 -5.36 15.46
N ILE A 245 3.69 -6.24 14.45
CA ILE A 245 4.80 -6.27 13.48
C ILE A 245 4.34 -6.41 12.02
N ALA A 246 3.04 -6.38 11.77
CA ALA A 246 2.50 -6.62 10.44
C ALA A 246 3.11 -5.67 9.41
N GLN A 247 3.42 -6.24 8.23
CA GLN A 247 4.02 -5.52 7.11
C GLN A 247 3.71 -6.30 5.84
N CYS A 248 2.83 -5.76 4.99
CA CYS A 248 2.40 -6.42 3.75
C CYS A 248 3.13 -5.90 2.49
N PHE A 249 4.15 -5.08 2.67
CA PHE A 249 4.95 -4.48 1.59
C PHE A 249 6.41 -4.93 1.66
N ALA A 250 7.12 -4.80 0.54
CA ALA A 250 8.54 -5.14 0.41
C ALA A 250 9.45 -4.12 1.12
N GLY A 251 10.72 -4.49 1.29
CA GLY A 251 11.74 -3.65 1.92
C GLY A 251 12.13 -4.14 3.31
N PRO A 252 13.04 -3.42 3.98
CA PRO A 252 13.51 -3.79 5.31
C PRO A 252 12.39 -3.74 6.35
N PRO A 253 12.59 -4.34 7.54
CA PRO A 253 11.63 -4.27 8.62
C PRO A 253 11.28 -2.81 8.97
N GLN A 254 10.00 -2.48 8.93
CA GLN A 254 9.51 -1.17 9.35
C GLN A 254 8.78 -1.29 10.68
N THR A 255 9.02 -0.34 11.58
CA THR A 255 8.22 -0.19 12.79
C THR A 255 6.88 0.45 12.43
N PRO A 256 5.74 -0.09 12.89
CA PRO A 256 4.46 0.60 12.74
C PRO A 256 4.50 2.02 13.30
N PRO A 257 3.66 2.95 12.81
CA PRO A 257 3.60 4.30 13.37
C PRO A 257 3.30 4.24 14.87
N ALA A 258 3.78 5.20 15.64
CA ALA A 258 3.41 5.30 17.04
C ALA A 258 1.90 5.56 17.18
N PRO A 259 1.25 5.06 18.25
CA PRO A 259 -0.17 5.31 18.48
C PRO A 259 -0.47 6.81 18.51
N GLY A 260 -1.63 7.21 17.97
CA GLY A 260 -2.08 8.60 17.92
C GLY A 260 -1.29 9.53 16.99
N THR A 261 -0.40 9.01 16.15
CA THR A 261 0.43 9.86 15.26
C THR A 261 -0.09 9.96 13.83
N ARG A 262 -1.03 9.10 13.43
CA ARG A 262 -1.64 9.13 12.10
C ARG A 262 -3.15 9.05 12.23
N PHE A 263 -3.82 10.14 11.91
CA PHE A 263 -5.27 10.28 12.03
C PHE A 263 -5.78 11.27 10.97
N ARG A 264 -7.08 11.26 10.76
CA ARG A 264 -7.75 12.25 9.91
C ARG A 264 -7.67 13.63 10.54
N GLY A 265 -7.24 14.63 9.77
CA GLY A 265 -7.32 16.04 10.16
C GLY A 265 -8.78 16.46 10.43
N SER A 266 -9.00 17.37 11.37
CA SER A 266 -10.31 18.00 11.55
C SER A 266 -10.57 18.93 10.36
N THR A 267 -11.73 18.79 9.72
CA THR A 267 -12.24 19.82 8.80
C THR A 267 -12.67 21.04 9.61
N LYS A 268 -12.44 22.27 9.10
CA LYS A 268 -12.90 23.52 9.74
C LYS A 268 -14.44 23.60 9.92
N THR A 269 -15.17 22.57 9.51
CA THR A 269 -16.63 22.43 9.63
C THR A 269 -17.05 21.68 10.90
N ASP A 270 -16.12 21.18 11.69
CA ASP A 270 -16.44 20.47 12.96
C ASP A 270 -16.36 21.40 14.19
N GLN A 271 -16.40 22.75 14.00
CA GLN A 271 -16.51 23.78 15.07
C GLN A 271 -17.86 24.45 15.04
#